data_d79d0f9ca95e9298a880300410f549ce
#
_entry.id   d79d0f9ca95e9298a880300410f549ce
#
_cell.length_a   1.000
_cell.length_b   1.000
_cell.length_c   1.000
_cell.angle_alpha   90.00
_cell.angle_beta   90.00
_cell.angle_gamma   90.00
#
_symmetry.space_group_name_H-M   'P 1'
#
loop_
_entity.id
_entity.type
_entity.pdbx_description
1 polymer ?
#
loop_
_entity_poly.entity_id
_entity_poly.type
_entity_poly.pdbx_seq_one_letter_code
_entity_poly.pdbx_strand_id
1 'polypeptide(L)'
;MPLPGKEWLSKFSHMLSAVPVNHGPALFLDMKELRYKPDVQAALRSQISPALAAIPSAVTNVIEGAVLATSGNVGGVFVVLTTPLDIGTMLNAASSLQITSKLPEPEAYRDHQIWTFNEFETSLAIGSVDATTSVAAAGSPPSDISPSKRVKSALDTVDGLTPRLLDSSAVSQVVNRLPQGIVVAVFDGCSGLGSQPGIGGLLDCSVMGVSAELLDQNVVAINIVAAFQEDGLAKAALLTLNDAELRLAGSVTQDSASRQEGSLVLVRQIIEFDQIGDLFDAFGRP
;
A
#
# COMPACT_ATOMS: atom_id res chain seq x y z
N MET A 1 16.32 5.77 12.82
CA MET A 1 15.17 5.01 12.27
C MET A 1 15.20 3.62 12.88
N PRO A 2 14.14 3.18 13.57
CA PRO A 2 14.07 1.83 14.13
C PRO A 2 14.00 0.80 12.98
N LEU A 3 14.46 -0.43 13.25
CA LEU A 3 14.28 -1.56 12.32
C LEU A 3 12.84 -2.09 12.44
N PRO A 4 12.27 -2.62 11.34
CA PRO A 4 10.95 -3.22 11.36
C PRO A 4 10.93 -4.44 12.30
N GLY A 5 9.83 -4.61 13.04
CA GLY A 5 9.60 -5.82 13.82
C GLY A 5 9.44 -7.05 12.91
N LYS A 6 9.88 -8.22 13.37
CA LYS A 6 9.82 -9.45 12.54
C LYS A 6 8.39 -9.84 12.14
N GLU A 7 7.44 -9.69 13.05
CA GLU A 7 6.02 -10.00 12.81
C GLU A 7 5.43 -9.07 11.75
N TRP A 8 5.67 -7.77 11.89
CA TRP A 8 5.28 -6.75 10.93
C TRP A 8 5.85 -7.06 9.53
N LEU A 9 7.15 -7.30 9.45
CA LEU A 9 7.82 -7.56 8.19
C LEU A 9 7.27 -8.83 7.52
N SER A 10 7.00 -9.89 8.29
CA SER A 10 6.40 -11.12 7.79
C SER A 10 5.00 -10.87 7.21
N LYS A 11 4.13 -10.17 7.95
CA LYS A 11 2.76 -9.84 7.51
C LYS A 11 2.79 -8.99 6.24
N PHE A 12 3.59 -7.93 6.23
CA PHE A 12 3.70 -7.02 5.10
C PHE A 12 4.26 -7.71 3.84
N SER A 13 5.34 -8.48 4.00
CA SER A 13 5.93 -9.25 2.90
C SER A 13 4.96 -10.30 2.35
N HIS A 14 4.19 -10.95 3.22
CA HIS A 14 3.16 -11.91 2.80
C HIS A 14 2.11 -11.24 1.91
N MET A 15 1.60 -10.07 2.31
CA MET A 15 0.62 -9.33 1.51
C MET A 15 1.22 -8.83 0.17
N LEU A 16 2.47 -8.35 0.19
CA LEU A 16 3.18 -7.92 -1.03
C LEU A 16 3.49 -9.09 -1.98
N SER A 17 3.49 -10.33 -1.51
CA SER A 17 3.73 -11.50 -2.37
C SER A 17 2.63 -11.72 -3.42
N ALA A 18 1.44 -11.15 -3.22
CA ALA A 18 0.35 -11.16 -4.17
C ALA A 18 0.41 -9.99 -5.18
N VAL A 19 1.37 -9.07 -5.03
CA VAL A 19 1.53 -7.89 -5.90
C VAL A 19 2.52 -8.22 -7.01
N PRO A 20 2.10 -8.22 -8.30
CA PRO A 20 3.01 -8.40 -9.42
C PRO A 20 4.00 -7.24 -9.58
N VAL A 21 5.17 -7.51 -10.14
CA VAL A 21 6.25 -6.53 -10.32
C VAL A 21 5.85 -5.27 -11.10
N ASN A 22 4.90 -5.35 -12.01
CA ASN A 22 4.51 -4.23 -12.88
C ASN A 22 3.24 -3.49 -12.40
N HIS A 23 2.87 -3.65 -11.14
CA HIS A 23 1.70 -2.99 -10.55
C HIS A 23 2.14 -1.83 -9.68
N GLY A 24 2.34 -0.67 -10.27
CA GLY A 24 2.50 0.66 -9.64
C GLY A 24 2.72 0.74 -8.13
N PRO A 25 2.52 1.87 -7.48
CA PRO A 25 2.74 1.98 -6.05
C PRO A 25 1.85 1.02 -5.26
N ALA A 26 2.47 0.30 -4.30
CA ALA A 26 1.77 -0.53 -3.34
C ALA A 26 1.60 0.25 -2.03
N LEU A 27 0.35 0.47 -1.61
CA LEU A 27 0.00 1.19 -0.38
C LEU A 27 -0.58 0.22 0.63
N PHE A 28 0.12 -0.01 1.73
CA PHE A 28 -0.37 -0.76 2.88
C PHE A 28 -1.06 0.15 3.88
N LEU A 29 -2.18 -0.33 4.42
CA LEU A 29 -2.94 0.28 5.50
C LEU A 29 -3.09 -0.72 6.65
N ASP A 30 -2.67 -0.34 7.87
CA ASP A 30 -2.99 -1.09 9.07
C ASP A 30 -4.41 -0.75 9.53
N MET A 31 -5.38 -1.52 9.03
CA MET A 31 -6.81 -1.29 9.31
C MET A 31 -7.16 -1.52 10.77
N LYS A 32 -6.40 -2.37 11.48
CA LYS A 32 -6.59 -2.62 12.90
C LYS A 32 -6.23 -1.40 13.73
N GLU A 33 -5.08 -0.79 13.48
CA GLU A 33 -4.66 0.45 14.14
C GLU A 33 -5.54 1.64 13.72
N LEU A 34 -5.88 1.74 12.45
CA LEU A 34 -6.73 2.80 11.92
C LEU A 34 -8.13 2.85 12.54
N ARG A 35 -8.68 1.70 12.98
CA ARG A 35 -10.00 1.67 13.66
C ARG A 35 -10.04 2.51 14.93
N TYR A 36 -8.95 2.59 15.64
CA TYR A 36 -8.85 3.34 16.89
C TYR A 36 -8.50 4.82 16.68
N LYS A 37 -8.39 5.26 15.42
CA LYS A 37 -7.96 6.61 15.03
C LYS A 37 -8.95 7.24 14.03
N PRO A 38 -10.14 7.68 14.50
CA PRO A 38 -11.19 8.18 13.61
C PRO A 38 -10.75 9.41 12.79
N ASP A 39 -9.90 10.26 13.33
CA ASP A 39 -9.40 11.45 12.64
C ASP A 39 -8.48 11.06 11.48
N VAL A 40 -7.61 10.05 11.69
CA VAL A 40 -6.76 9.47 10.63
C VAL A 40 -7.63 8.82 9.55
N GLN A 41 -8.66 8.08 9.95
CA GLN A 41 -9.60 7.49 9.01
C GLN A 41 -10.32 8.56 8.18
N ALA A 42 -10.73 9.67 8.79
CA ALA A 42 -11.41 10.75 8.08
C ALA A 42 -10.47 11.40 7.05
N ALA A 43 -9.22 11.70 7.43
CA ALA A 43 -8.22 12.23 6.54
C ALA A 43 -7.90 11.26 5.39
N LEU A 44 -7.72 9.97 5.67
CA LEU A 44 -7.47 8.95 4.64
C LEU A 44 -8.68 8.74 3.73
N ARG A 45 -9.91 8.73 4.25
CA ARG A 45 -11.13 8.58 3.42
C ARG A 45 -11.29 9.70 2.39
N SER A 46 -10.85 10.91 2.70
CA SER A 46 -10.90 12.02 1.74
C SER A 46 -9.87 11.87 0.61
N GLN A 47 -8.81 11.10 0.83
CA GLN A 47 -7.69 10.93 -0.08
C GLN A 47 -7.68 9.56 -0.80
N ILE A 48 -8.23 8.52 -0.15
CA ILE A 48 -8.25 7.17 -0.71
C ILE A 48 -9.46 7.00 -1.62
N SER A 49 -9.19 6.43 -2.80
CA SER A 49 -10.12 6.14 -3.89
C SER A 49 -11.56 5.80 -3.44
N PRO A 50 -12.57 6.28 -4.16
CA PRO A 50 -13.99 5.90 -3.97
C PRO A 50 -14.23 4.39 -3.87
N ALA A 51 -13.31 3.56 -4.39
CA ALA A 51 -13.38 2.10 -4.31
C ALA A 51 -13.35 1.58 -2.85
N LEU A 52 -12.61 2.22 -1.94
CA LEU A 52 -12.62 1.86 -0.52
C LEU A 52 -13.87 2.40 0.21
N ALA A 53 -14.38 3.54 -0.23
CA ALA A 53 -15.63 4.09 0.31
C ALA A 53 -16.84 3.22 -0.05
N ALA A 54 -16.77 2.43 -1.12
CA ALA A 54 -17.81 1.51 -1.54
C ALA A 54 -17.84 0.20 -0.72
N ILE A 55 -16.79 -0.10 0.07
CA ILE A 55 -16.78 -1.29 0.94
C ILE A 55 -17.70 -1.04 2.14
N PRO A 56 -18.71 -1.89 2.37
CA PRO A 56 -19.60 -1.75 3.53
C PRO A 56 -18.82 -1.70 4.84
N SER A 57 -19.23 -0.83 5.76
CA SER A 57 -18.59 -0.67 7.07
C SER A 57 -18.49 -1.97 7.87
N ALA A 58 -19.45 -2.86 7.71
CA ALA A 58 -19.42 -4.20 8.32
C ALA A 58 -18.22 -5.03 7.86
N VAL A 59 -17.79 -4.89 6.59
CA VAL A 59 -16.64 -5.59 6.02
C VAL A 59 -15.35 -4.89 6.46
N THR A 60 -15.30 -3.55 6.43
CA THR A 60 -14.10 -2.81 6.85
C THR A 60 -13.75 -3.05 8.32
N ASN A 61 -14.74 -3.37 9.15
CA ASN A 61 -14.53 -3.64 10.57
C ASN A 61 -13.82 -4.99 10.85
N VAL A 62 -13.77 -5.91 9.90
CA VAL A 62 -13.11 -7.21 10.05
C VAL A 62 -11.76 -7.28 9.32
N ILE A 63 -11.46 -6.33 8.44
CA ILE A 63 -10.18 -6.26 7.73
C ILE A 63 -9.10 -5.82 8.71
N GLU A 64 -8.03 -6.60 8.87
CA GLU A 64 -6.90 -6.26 9.73
C GLU A 64 -5.80 -5.49 9.00
N GLY A 65 -5.63 -5.72 7.71
CA GLY A 65 -4.68 -5.02 6.87
C GLY A 65 -5.14 -5.02 5.41
N ALA A 66 -4.75 -4.00 4.67
CA ALA A 66 -5.03 -3.88 3.25
C ALA A 66 -3.79 -3.39 2.50
N VAL A 67 -3.46 -4.02 1.37
CA VAL A 67 -2.50 -3.49 0.38
C VAL A 67 -3.26 -3.12 -0.87
N LEU A 68 -3.24 -1.84 -1.21
CA LEU A 68 -3.75 -1.35 -2.48
C LEU A 68 -2.60 -1.27 -3.47
N ALA A 69 -2.79 -1.81 -4.66
CA ALA A 69 -1.85 -1.66 -5.76
C ALA A 69 -2.59 -1.20 -7.01
N THR A 70 -1.96 -0.29 -7.75
CA THR A 70 -2.52 0.24 -8.99
C THR A 70 -1.73 -0.29 -10.17
N SER A 71 -2.43 -0.69 -11.22
CA SER A 71 -1.79 -1.01 -12.50
C SER A 71 -1.43 0.30 -13.22
N GLY A 72 -0.14 0.59 -13.34
CA GLY A 72 0.37 1.82 -13.96
C GLY A 72 -0.06 2.03 -15.42
N ASN A 73 -0.33 0.95 -16.16
CA ASN A 73 -0.60 1.01 -17.60
C ASN A 73 -2.06 0.72 -18.00
N VAL A 74 -2.90 0.21 -17.10
CA VAL A 74 -4.22 -0.33 -17.50
C VAL A 74 -5.39 0.30 -16.73
N GLY A 75 -5.11 1.16 -15.78
CA GLY A 75 -6.13 1.74 -14.90
C GLY A 75 -6.88 0.67 -14.09
N GLY A 76 -6.94 0.85 -12.81
CA GLY A 76 -7.68 -0.03 -11.91
C GLY A 76 -6.85 -0.44 -10.70
N VAL A 77 -7.55 -0.59 -9.60
CA VAL A 77 -7.00 -0.96 -8.31
C VAL A 77 -7.34 -2.41 -8.02
N PHE A 78 -6.42 -3.15 -7.44
CA PHE A 78 -6.73 -4.37 -6.70
C PHE A 78 -6.25 -4.20 -5.27
N VAL A 79 -6.84 -4.97 -4.37
CA VAL A 79 -6.57 -4.89 -2.93
C VAL A 79 -6.26 -6.28 -2.42
N VAL A 80 -5.15 -6.42 -1.72
CA VAL A 80 -4.86 -7.61 -0.92
C VAL A 80 -5.34 -7.34 0.50
N LEU A 81 -6.18 -8.21 1.04
CA LEU A 81 -6.82 -8.05 2.34
C LEU A 81 -6.37 -9.14 3.28
N THR A 82 -6.14 -8.79 4.55
CA THR A 82 -6.02 -9.78 5.63
C THR A 82 -7.20 -9.68 6.57
N THR A 83 -7.76 -10.83 6.94
CA THR A 83 -8.95 -10.98 7.77
C THR A 83 -8.74 -12.11 8.78
N PRO A 84 -9.42 -12.09 9.95
CA PRO A 84 -9.30 -13.16 10.94
C PRO A 84 -10.00 -14.47 10.52
N LEU A 85 -10.84 -14.41 9.48
CA LEU A 85 -11.60 -15.53 8.95
C LEU A 85 -11.39 -15.64 7.45
N ASP A 86 -11.52 -16.84 6.90
CA ASP A 86 -11.48 -17.00 5.45
C ASP A 86 -12.64 -16.27 4.75
N ILE A 87 -12.38 -15.81 3.53
CA ILE A 87 -13.32 -14.97 2.78
C ILE A 87 -14.64 -15.70 2.47
N GLY A 88 -14.59 -17.02 2.21
CA GLY A 88 -15.80 -17.80 1.96
C GLY A 88 -16.73 -17.84 3.17
N THR A 89 -16.16 -18.05 4.37
CA THR A 89 -16.88 -17.98 5.64
C THR A 89 -17.50 -16.59 5.84
N MET A 90 -16.75 -15.51 5.57
CA MET A 90 -17.25 -14.15 5.70
C MET A 90 -18.39 -13.85 4.72
N LEU A 91 -18.26 -14.26 3.46
CA LEU A 91 -19.28 -14.07 2.42
C LEU A 91 -20.55 -14.86 2.75
N ASN A 92 -20.42 -16.10 3.25
CA ASN A 92 -21.55 -16.90 3.70
C ASN A 92 -22.27 -16.25 4.89
N ALA A 93 -21.53 -15.72 5.86
CA ALA A 93 -22.12 -14.99 6.98
C ALA A 93 -22.85 -13.71 6.51
N ALA A 94 -22.26 -12.94 5.61
CA ALA A 94 -22.88 -11.75 5.03
C ALA A 94 -24.17 -12.07 4.27
N SER A 95 -24.19 -13.17 3.52
CA SER A 95 -25.41 -13.65 2.83
C SER A 95 -26.50 -14.07 3.82
N SER A 96 -26.13 -14.78 4.90
CA SER A 96 -27.06 -15.21 5.95
C SER A 96 -27.72 -14.02 6.68
N LEU A 97 -26.99 -12.90 6.79
CA LEU A 97 -27.48 -11.65 7.38
C LEU A 97 -28.25 -10.77 6.39
N GLN A 98 -28.53 -11.27 5.17
CA GLN A 98 -29.22 -10.53 4.09
C GLN A 98 -28.53 -9.21 3.70
N ILE A 99 -27.21 -9.12 3.94
CA ILE A 99 -26.41 -7.97 3.54
C ILE A 99 -26.18 -8.01 2.01
N THR A 100 -26.20 -9.21 1.42
CA THR A 100 -26.15 -9.45 -0.04
C THR A 100 -27.35 -10.26 -0.48
N SER A 101 -27.90 -9.98 -1.66
CA SER A 101 -29.13 -10.60 -2.18
C SER A 101 -28.97 -12.09 -2.48
N LYS A 102 -27.83 -12.51 -3.00
CA LYS A 102 -27.43 -13.91 -3.24
C LYS A 102 -25.93 -14.00 -3.40
N LEU A 103 -25.32 -14.91 -2.67
CA LEU A 103 -23.91 -15.21 -2.86
C LEU A 103 -23.72 -15.93 -4.22
N PRO A 104 -22.87 -15.43 -5.13
CA PRO A 104 -22.54 -16.16 -6.36
C PRO A 104 -21.79 -17.45 -6.04
N GLU A 105 -21.96 -18.46 -6.86
CA GLU A 105 -21.14 -19.66 -6.79
C GLU A 105 -19.70 -19.30 -7.13
N PRO A 106 -18.69 -19.75 -6.34
CA PRO A 106 -17.31 -19.48 -6.63
C PRO A 106 -16.84 -20.23 -7.88
N GLU A 107 -16.09 -19.54 -8.73
CA GLU A 107 -15.31 -20.16 -9.77
C GLU A 107 -14.05 -20.80 -9.16
N ALA A 108 -13.80 -22.08 -9.45
CA ALA A 108 -12.53 -22.71 -9.12
C ALA A 108 -11.43 -22.22 -10.06
N TYR A 109 -10.36 -21.68 -9.50
CA TYR A 109 -9.19 -21.27 -10.25
C TYR A 109 -7.93 -21.82 -9.56
N ARG A 110 -7.37 -22.90 -10.12
CA ARG A 110 -6.31 -23.70 -9.50
C ARG A 110 -6.73 -24.18 -8.10
N ASP A 111 -5.93 -23.86 -7.08
CA ASP A 111 -6.23 -24.19 -5.69
C ASP A 111 -7.02 -23.07 -4.96
N HIS A 112 -7.50 -22.06 -5.73
CA HIS A 112 -8.20 -20.89 -5.21
C HIS A 112 -9.67 -20.88 -5.60
N GLN A 113 -10.46 -20.10 -4.88
CA GLN A 113 -11.86 -19.82 -5.21
C GLN A 113 -12.04 -18.33 -5.51
N ILE A 114 -12.81 -18.00 -6.54
CA ILE A 114 -13.09 -16.63 -6.97
C ILE A 114 -14.60 -16.40 -7.01
N TRP A 115 -15.07 -15.43 -6.25
CA TRP A 115 -16.46 -14.95 -6.29
C TRP A 115 -16.53 -13.69 -7.15
N THR A 116 -17.48 -13.64 -8.10
CA THR A 116 -17.70 -12.46 -8.96
C THR A 116 -19.11 -11.93 -8.73
N PHE A 117 -19.20 -10.68 -8.31
CA PHE A 117 -20.43 -9.93 -8.10
C PHE A 117 -20.62 -8.95 -9.25
N ASN A 118 -21.77 -8.97 -9.88
CA ASN A 118 -22.15 -8.06 -10.96
C ASN A 118 -23.42 -7.33 -10.52
N GLU A 119 -23.28 -6.41 -9.58
CA GLU A 119 -24.38 -5.60 -9.08
C GLU A 119 -24.16 -4.15 -9.50
N PHE A 120 -25.20 -3.58 -10.11
CA PHE A 120 -25.21 -2.21 -10.57
C PHE A 120 -24.12 -1.93 -11.62
N GLU A 121 -23.69 -0.93 -12.02
CA GLU A 121 -22.70 -0.58 -13.05
C GLU A 121 -21.25 -0.98 -12.68
N THR A 122 -21.06 -1.70 -11.57
CA THR A 122 -19.76 -2.09 -11.05
C THR A 122 -19.68 -3.60 -10.88
N SER A 123 -18.62 -4.21 -11.38
CA SER A 123 -18.30 -5.59 -11.07
C SER A 123 -17.19 -5.66 -10.01
N LEU A 124 -17.32 -6.61 -9.10
CA LEU A 124 -16.35 -6.90 -8.03
C LEU A 124 -15.96 -8.37 -8.13
N ALA A 125 -14.68 -8.67 -8.09
CA ALA A 125 -14.18 -10.03 -7.92
C ALA A 125 -13.37 -10.14 -6.64
N ILE A 126 -13.52 -11.26 -5.92
CA ILE A 126 -12.77 -11.55 -4.69
C ILE A 126 -12.24 -12.98 -4.82
N GLY A 127 -10.93 -13.18 -4.64
CA GLY A 127 -10.26 -14.47 -4.66
C GLY A 127 -9.65 -14.80 -3.31
N SER A 128 -9.77 -16.08 -2.86
CA SER A 128 -9.06 -16.55 -1.67
C SER A 128 -7.59 -16.82 -2.02
N VAL A 129 -6.66 -16.31 -1.23
CA VAL A 129 -5.23 -16.66 -1.29
C VAL A 129 -4.97 -17.81 -0.31
N ASP A 130 -5.32 -17.60 0.93
CA ASP A 130 -5.26 -18.59 2.02
C ASP A 130 -6.39 -18.36 3.03
N ALA A 131 -6.30 -18.99 4.21
CA ALA A 131 -7.33 -18.90 5.25
C ALA A 131 -7.54 -17.47 5.82
N THR A 132 -6.56 -16.57 5.65
CA THR A 132 -6.59 -15.22 6.23
C THR A 132 -6.34 -14.11 5.21
N THR A 133 -5.99 -14.47 3.99
CA THR A 133 -5.62 -13.52 2.93
C THR A 133 -6.50 -13.70 1.71
N SER A 134 -6.95 -12.59 1.16
CA SER A 134 -7.75 -12.56 -0.06
C SER A 134 -7.33 -11.40 -0.96
N VAL A 135 -7.64 -11.50 -2.26
CA VAL A 135 -7.43 -10.44 -3.25
C VAL A 135 -8.77 -10.01 -3.79
N ALA A 136 -9.02 -8.71 -3.83
CA ALA A 136 -10.24 -8.14 -4.41
C ALA A 136 -9.90 -7.14 -5.51
N ALA A 137 -10.73 -7.08 -6.54
CA ALA A 137 -10.64 -6.07 -7.57
C ALA A 137 -12.04 -5.61 -7.97
N ALA A 138 -12.19 -4.30 -8.17
CA ALA A 138 -13.43 -3.70 -8.68
C ALA A 138 -13.18 -3.05 -10.04
N GLY A 139 -14.21 -2.96 -10.87
CA GLY A 139 -14.13 -2.29 -12.16
C GLY A 139 -15.50 -1.87 -12.66
N SER A 140 -15.54 -0.74 -13.35
CA SER A 140 -16.71 -0.29 -14.11
C SER A 140 -16.39 -0.39 -15.61
N PRO A 141 -17.35 -0.81 -16.45
CA PRO A 141 -17.18 -0.74 -17.90
C PRO A 141 -16.95 0.74 -18.34
N PRO A 142 -16.11 1.00 -19.35
CA PRO A 142 -15.43 0.08 -20.24
C PRO A 142 -13.95 -0.19 -19.85
N SER A 143 -13.68 -0.87 -18.77
CA SER A 143 -12.30 -1.24 -18.46
C SER A 143 -11.89 -2.46 -19.30
N ASP A 144 -10.73 -2.39 -19.97
CA ASP A 144 -10.21 -3.45 -20.84
C ASP A 144 -9.89 -4.75 -20.08
N ILE A 145 -9.67 -4.66 -18.75
CA ILE A 145 -9.39 -5.80 -17.91
C ILE A 145 -10.48 -5.97 -16.85
N SER A 146 -11.20 -7.09 -16.91
CA SER A 146 -12.23 -7.42 -15.92
C SER A 146 -11.62 -7.62 -14.51
N PRO A 147 -12.38 -7.33 -13.42
CA PRO A 147 -11.93 -7.58 -12.05
C PRO A 147 -11.47 -9.01 -11.82
N SER A 148 -12.16 -10.01 -12.37
CA SER A 148 -11.77 -11.43 -12.27
C SER A 148 -10.39 -11.68 -12.88
N LYS A 149 -10.04 -11.06 -14.01
CA LYS A 149 -8.69 -11.19 -14.60
C LYS A 149 -7.61 -10.58 -13.71
N ARG A 150 -7.89 -9.46 -13.02
CA ARG A 150 -6.93 -8.86 -12.08
C ARG A 150 -6.71 -9.75 -10.87
N VAL A 151 -7.78 -10.33 -10.32
CA VAL A 151 -7.71 -11.30 -9.22
C VAL A 151 -6.91 -12.52 -9.66
N LYS A 152 -7.17 -13.09 -10.83
CA LYS A 152 -6.41 -14.23 -11.37
C LYS A 152 -4.93 -13.90 -11.53
N SER A 153 -4.59 -12.70 -12.03
CA SER A 153 -3.20 -12.25 -12.14
C SER A 153 -2.49 -12.16 -10.78
N ALA A 154 -3.17 -11.68 -9.76
CA ALA A 154 -2.61 -11.64 -8.40
C ALA A 154 -2.45 -13.05 -7.81
N LEU A 155 -3.39 -13.96 -8.05
CA LEU A 155 -3.29 -15.38 -7.63
C LEU A 155 -2.15 -16.10 -8.37
N ASP A 156 -1.97 -15.85 -9.68
CA ASP A 156 -0.81 -16.35 -10.44
C ASP A 156 0.52 -15.86 -9.84
N THR A 157 0.53 -14.66 -9.29
CA THR A 157 1.70 -14.10 -8.60
C THR A 157 1.96 -14.82 -7.28
N VAL A 158 0.93 -15.08 -6.49
CA VAL A 158 1.03 -15.90 -5.25
C VAL A 158 1.60 -17.28 -5.57
N ASP A 159 1.12 -17.92 -6.62
CA ASP A 159 1.55 -19.25 -7.07
C ASP A 159 2.96 -19.26 -7.71
N GLY A 160 3.59 -18.09 -7.85
CA GLY A 160 4.93 -17.94 -8.43
C GLY A 160 4.98 -18.10 -9.96
N LEU A 161 3.85 -17.94 -10.64
CA LEU A 161 3.76 -18.01 -12.11
C LEU A 161 4.07 -16.66 -12.76
N THR A 162 3.93 -15.60 -12.00
CA THR A 162 4.30 -14.22 -12.38
C THR A 162 5.32 -13.68 -11.37
N PRO A 163 6.30 -12.88 -11.80
CA PRO A 163 7.26 -12.26 -10.88
C PRO A 163 6.54 -11.38 -9.86
N ARG A 164 6.95 -11.48 -8.59
CA ARG A 164 6.43 -10.73 -7.46
C ARG A 164 7.15 -9.39 -7.34
N LEU A 165 6.48 -8.40 -6.80
CA LEU A 165 7.12 -7.11 -6.46
C LEU A 165 8.36 -7.31 -5.57
N LEU A 166 8.31 -8.26 -4.63
CA LEU A 166 9.41 -8.60 -3.72
C LEU A 166 10.58 -9.35 -4.39
N ASP A 167 10.43 -9.85 -5.61
CA ASP A 167 11.54 -10.49 -6.35
C ASP A 167 12.56 -9.45 -6.82
N SER A 168 12.18 -8.16 -6.85
CA SER A 168 13.11 -7.04 -7.01
C SER A 168 14.00 -6.89 -5.78
N SER A 169 15.31 -7.00 -5.96
CA SER A 169 16.28 -6.82 -4.87
C SER A 169 16.20 -5.43 -4.23
N ALA A 170 15.95 -4.39 -5.03
CA ALA A 170 15.79 -3.02 -4.55
C ALA A 170 14.53 -2.87 -3.69
N VAL A 171 13.39 -3.44 -4.11
CA VAL A 171 12.16 -3.46 -3.31
C VAL A 171 12.38 -4.19 -2.00
N SER A 172 12.98 -5.39 -2.03
CA SER A 172 13.28 -6.17 -0.82
C SER A 172 14.20 -5.42 0.13
N GLN A 173 15.22 -4.71 -0.36
CA GLN A 173 16.08 -3.89 0.48
C GLN A 173 15.31 -2.76 1.15
N VAL A 174 14.46 -2.05 0.42
CA VAL A 174 13.61 -0.97 0.96
C VAL A 174 12.64 -1.52 2.00
N VAL A 175 11.88 -2.58 1.69
CA VAL A 175 10.90 -3.19 2.60
C VAL A 175 11.56 -3.65 3.91
N ASN A 176 12.76 -4.25 3.83
CA ASN A 176 13.50 -4.71 5.01
C ASN A 176 14.05 -3.58 5.91
N ARG A 177 13.96 -2.33 5.46
CA ARG A 177 14.42 -1.15 6.20
C ARG A 177 13.30 -0.21 6.62
N LEU A 178 12.10 -0.35 6.04
CA LEU A 178 10.95 0.46 6.41
C LEU A 178 10.44 0.09 7.82
N PRO A 179 10.37 1.05 8.76
CA PRO A 179 9.71 0.83 10.03
C PRO A 179 8.22 0.49 9.85
N GLN A 180 7.66 -0.18 10.86
CA GLN A 180 6.21 -0.36 10.94
C GLN A 180 5.53 1.01 10.94
N GLY A 181 4.43 1.13 10.20
CA GLY A 181 3.60 2.31 10.13
C GLY A 181 2.14 1.95 10.00
N ILE A 182 1.26 2.88 10.35
CA ILE A 182 -0.19 2.78 10.08
C ILE A 182 -0.48 2.85 8.59
N VAL A 183 0.41 3.53 7.86
CA VAL A 183 0.43 3.61 6.39
C VAL A 183 1.84 3.33 5.93
N VAL A 184 2.00 2.45 4.93
CA VAL A 184 3.29 2.19 4.29
C VAL A 184 3.09 2.16 2.77
N ALA A 185 3.90 2.90 2.04
CA ALA A 185 3.87 2.92 0.58
C ALA A 185 5.21 2.47 0.01
N VAL A 186 5.18 1.69 -1.07
CA VAL A 186 6.37 1.29 -1.84
C VAL A 186 6.14 1.69 -3.29
N PHE A 187 7.09 2.44 -3.84
CA PHE A 187 7.06 2.96 -5.20
C PHE A 187 8.19 2.32 -6.03
N ASP A 188 7.84 1.81 -7.19
CA ASP A 188 8.81 1.37 -8.20
C ASP A 188 9.27 2.61 -8.99
N GLY A 189 10.44 3.12 -8.63
CA GLY A 189 10.97 4.39 -9.12
C GLY A 189 10.56 5.61 -8.28
N CYS A 190 11.28 6.70 -8.48
CA CYS A 190 11.08 7.95 -7.73
C CYS A 190 10.56 9.09 -8.61
N SER A 191 10.45 8.88 -9.91
CA SER A 191 10.02 9.90 -10.87
C SER A 191 8.58 10.39 -10.67
N GLY A 192 7.74 9.59 -9.98
CA GLY A 192 6.36 9.93 -9.65
C GLY A 192 6.20 10.97 -8.52
N LEU A 193 7.29 11.29 -7.81
CA LEU A 193 7.25 12.26 -6.70
C LEU A 193 7.15 13.73 -7.16
N GLY A 194 7.22 13.97 -8.46
CA GLY A 194 7.15 15.30 -9.02
C GLY A 194 8.32 16.20 -8.60
N SER A 195 8.25 17.46 -8.98
CA SER A 195 9.23 18.49 -8.66
C SER A 195 9.03 19.09 -7.26
N GLN A 196 8.79 18.27 -6.24
CA GLN A 196 8.56 18.78 -4.88
C GLN A 196 9.85 19.40 -4.33
N PRO A 197 9.79 20.64 -3.81
CA PRO A 197 10.92 21.24 -3.13
C PRO A 197 11.35 20.39 -1.93
N GLY A 198 12.64 20.12 -1.80
CA GLY A 198 13.21 19.40 -0.66
C GLY A 198 13.46 17.91 -0.89
N ILE A 199 12.80 17.24 -1.85
CA ILE A 199 13.07 15.82 -2.18
C ILE A 199 13.76 15.62 -3.53
N GLY A 200 14.18 16.71 -4.20
CA GLY A 200 14.86 16.65 -5.49
C GLY A 200 16.07 15.72 -5.55
N GLY A 201 16.78 15.55 -4.44
CA GLY A 201 17.88 14.60 -4.34
C GLY A 201 17.49 13.12 -4.40
N LEU A 202 16.20 12.78 -4.19
CA LEU A 202 15.69 11.41 -4.25
C LEU A 202 15.14 11.03 -5.62
N LEU A 203 15.03 11.94 -6.58
CA LEU A 203 14.40 11.71 -7.88
C LEU A 203 15.05 10.61 -8.72
N ASP A 204 16.34 10.35 -8.53
CA ASP A 204 17.11 9.34 -9.26
C ASP A 204 17.13 7.97 -8.55
N CYS A 205 16.34 7.78 -7.51
CA CYS A 205 16.27 6.48 -6.86
C CYS A 205 15.53 5.45 -7.73
N SER A 206 15.90 4.19 -7.59
CA SER A 206 15.28 3.07 -8.32
C SER A 206 13.99 2.59 -7.64
N VAL A 207 13.96 2.63 -6.31
CA VAL A 207 12.78 2.25 -5.49
C VAL A 207 12.74 3.16 -4.27
N MET A 208 11.55 3.52 -3.85
CA MET A 208 11.34 4.26 -2.62
C MET A 208 10.25 3.62 -1.77
N GLY A 209 10.46 3.63 -0.48
CA GLY A 209 9.45 3.29 0.52
C GLY A 209 9.21 4.45 1.48
N VAL A 210 7.97 4.63 1.87
CA VAL A 210 7.56 5.62 2.86
C VAL A 210 6.72 4.93 3.91
N SER A 211 6.97 5.20 5.20
CA SER A 211 6.07 4.75 6.28
C SER A 211 5.71 5.92 7.19
N ALA A 212 4.45 5.95 7.62
CA ALA A 212 3.93 6.88 8.60
C ALA A 212 3.69 6.13 9.91
N GLU A 213 4.49 6.44 10.93
CA GLU A 213 4.44 5.86 12.28
C GLU A 213 3.82 6.88 13.24
N LEU A 214 2.75 6.51 13.91
CA LEU A 214 2.14 7.37 14.90
C LEU A 214 2.93 7.27 16.22
N LEU A 215 3.58 8.36 16.62
CA LEU A 215 4.36 8.43 17.86
C LEU A 215 3.49 8.81 19.06
N ASP A 216 2.54 9.73 18.84
CA ASP A 216 1.56 10.22 19.81
C ASP A 216 0.28 10.64 19.09
N GLN A 217 -0.74 11.10 19.81
CA GLN A 217 -2.05 11.46 19.24
C GLN A 217 -1.96 12.49 18.10
N ASN A 218 -0.99 13.40 18.19
CA ASN A 218 -0.81 14.49 17.23
C ASN A 218 0.57 14.51 16.55
N VAL A 219 1.39 13.47 16.71
CA VAL A 219 2.77 13.46 16.21
C VAL A 219 3.01 12.20 15.38
N VAL A 220 3.51 12.41 14.16
CA VAL A 220 3.80 11.34 13.20
C VAL A 220 5.26 11.38 12.80
N ALA A 221 5.91 10.23 12.80
CA ALA A 221 7.20 10.07 12.16
C ALA A 221 7.02 9.55 10.73
N ILE A 222 7.45 10.36 9.77
CA ILE A 222 7.55 9.94 8.36
C ILE A 222 8.95 9.38 8.15
N ASN A 223 9.01 8.13 7.72
CA ASN A 223 10.26 7.48 7.38
C ASN A 223 10.29 7.22 5.87
N ILE A 224 11.38 7.61 5.22
CA ILE A 224 11.61 7.39 3.80
C ILE A 224 12.86 6.51 3.66
N VAL A 225 12.78 5.48 2.84
CA VAL A 225 13.90 4.65 2.44
C VAL A 225 13.97 4.67 0.92
N ALA A 226 15.03 5.23 0.36
CA ALA A 226 15.26 5.30 -1.07
C ALA A 226 16.46 4.43 -1.46
N ALA A 227 16.28 3.52 -2.42
CA ALA A 227 17.34 2.68 -2.97
C ALA A 227 17.88 3.27 -4.29
N PHE A 228 19.19 3.36 -4.40
CA PHE A 228 19.90 3.81 -5.58
C PHE A 228 20.63 2.65 -6.24
N GLN A 229 20.99 2.80 -7.50
CA GLN A 229 21.75 1.77 -8.22
C GLN A 229 23.19 1.63 -7.69
N GLU A 230 23.75 2.72 -7.16
CA GLU A 230 25.13 2.79 -6.68
C GLU A 230 25.26 3.63 -5.42
N ASP A 231 26.22 3.30 -4.56
CA ASP A 231 26.53 4.03 -3.33
C ASP A 231 26.88 5.50 -3.58
N GLY A 232 27.50 5.79 -4.73
CA GLY A 232 27.87 7.14 -5.15
C GLY A 232 26.64 8.04 -5.37
N LEU A 233 25.59 7.50 -6.00
CA LEU A 233 24.32 8.20 -6.20
C LEU A 233 23.60 8.44 -4.86
N ALA A 234 23.59 7.44 -3.99
CA ALA A 234 23.01 7.58 -2.64
C ALA A 234 23.73 8.67 -1.84
N LYS A 235 25.08 8.75 -1.94
CA LYS A 235 25.87 9.79 -1.29
C LYS A 235 25.56 11.18 -1.84
N ALA A 236 25.44 11.32 -3.15
CA ALA A 236 25.09 12.60 -3.79
C ALA A 236 23.69 13.04 -3.37
N ALA A 237 22.72 12.12 -3.36
CA ALA A 237 21.36 12.38 -2.89
C ALA A 237 21.33 12.87 -1.43
N LEU A 238 22.09 12.20 -0.54
CA LEU A 238 22.17 12.60 0.88
C LEU A 238 22.76 14.00 1.05
N LEU A 239 23.79 14.36 0.28
CA LEU A 239 24.38 15.71 0.33
C LEU A 239 23.37 16.76 -0.12
N THR A 240 22.63 16.50 -1.19
CA THR A 240 21.57 17.40 -1.68
C THR A 240 20.45 17.56 -0.64
N LEU A 241 20.08 16.48 0.07
CA LEU A 241 19.08 16.52 1.12
C LEU A 241 19.54 17.33 2.35
N ASN A 242 20.83 17.22 2.72
CA ASN A 242 21.39 17.95 3.85
C ASN A 242 21.55 19.45 3.56
N ASP A 243 21.83 19.81 2.30
CA ASP A 243 21.94 21.21 1.87
C ASP A 243 20.57 21.89 1.70
N ALA A 244 19.57 21.12 1.30
CA ALA A 244 18.18 21.58 1.29
C ALA A 244 17.58 21.28 2.67
N GLU A 245 17.24 22.30 3.46
CA GLU A 245 16.37 22.07 4.62
C GLU A 245 15.17 21.25 4.15
N LEU A 246 15.10 19.99 4.58
CA LEU A 246 14.07 19.03 4.18
C LEU A 246 12.73 19.55 4.66
N ARG A 247 12.03 20.28 3.81
CA ARG A 247 10.67 20.77 4.04
C ARG A 247 9.72 19.92 3.24
N LEU A 248 9.30 18.77 3.79
CA LEU A 248 8.15 18.09 3.25
C LEU A 248 6.92 18.96 3.48
N ALA A 249 6.28 19.36 2.36
CA ALA A 249 5.00 20.07 2.35
C ALA A 249 4.94 21.39 3.15
N GLY A 250 6.04 22.15 3.22
CA GLY A 250 6.05 23.45 3.92
C GLY A 250 6.01 23.37 5.45
N SER A 251 6.02 22.16 6.02
CA SER A 251 5.99 21.95 7.47
C SER A 251 7.31 22.30 8.11
N VAL A 252 7.26 22.95 9.29
CA VAL A 252 8.43 23.11 10.15
C VAL A 252 8.65 21.78 10.84
N THR A 253 9.62 20.99 10.38
CA THR A 253 9.96 19.72 11.03
C THR A 253 10.55 19.99 12.41
N GLN A 254 9.99 19.35 13.44
CA GLN A 254 10.49 19.46 14.81
C GLN A 254 11.84 18.73 14.95
N ASP A 255 12.05 17.65 14.19
CA ASP A 255 13.29 16.89 14.18
C ASP A 255 13.43 16.14 12.84
N SER A 256 14.58 16.22 12.20
CA SER A 256 14.89 15.51 10.98
C SER A 256 16.25 14.82 11.08
N ALA A 257 16.33 13.59 10.61
CA ALA A 257 17.56 12.83 10.53
C ALA A 257 17.66 12.11 9.19
N SER A 258 18.82 12.22 8.55
CA SER A 258 19.12 11.50 7.31
C SER A 258 20.45 10.80 7.40
N ARG A 259 20.57 9.63 6.77
CA ARG A 259 21.82 8.86 6.71
C ARG A 259 21.85 7.96 5.48
N GLN A 260 23.08 7.56 5.11
CA GLN A 260 23.32 6.57 4.07
C GLN A 260 23.70 5.22 4.69
N GLU A 261 23.21 4.13 4.10
CA GLU A 261 23.61 2.76 4.37
C GLU A 261 23.84 2.02 3.03
N GLY A 262 25.10 2.00 2.54
CA GLY A 262 25.41 1.50 1.19
C GLY A 262 24.68 2.33 0.13
N SER A 263 23.93 1.67 -0.74
CA SER A 263 23.11 2.32 -1.77
C SER A 263 21.74 2.82 -1.28
N LEU A 264 21.45 2.77 0.02
CA LEU A 264 20.23 3.28 0.61
C LEU A 264 20.41 4.66 1.23
N VAL A 265 19.45 5.55 1.04
CA VAL A 265 19.27 6.78 1.81
C VAL A 265 18.05 6.61 2.71
N LEU A 266 18.24 6.85 4.00
CA LEU A 266 17.21 6.76 5.02
C LEU A 266 16.96 8.16 5.57
N VAL A 267 15.69 8.57 5.59
CA VAL A 267 15.25 9.86 6.12
C VAL A 267 14.16 9.62 7.14
N ARG A 268 14.23 10.31 8.28
CA ARG A 268 13.15 10.34 9.28
C ARG A 268 12.82 11.79 9.59
N GLN A 269 11.55 12.11 9.53
CA GLN A 269 11.02 13.43 9.90
C GLN A 269 9.89 13.25 10.89
N ILE A 270 9.81 14.17 11.88
CA ILE A 270 8.72 14.23 12.83
C ILE A 270 7.87 15.46 12.49
N ILE A 271 6.60 15.24 12.22
CA ILE A 271 5.63 16.27 11.83
C ILE A 271 4.39 16.22 12.73
N GLU A 272 3.63 17.27 12.77
CA GLU A 272 2.31 17.27 13.39
C GLU A 272 1.30 16.56 12.48
N PHE A 273 0.29 15.94 13.11
CA PHE A 273 -0.66 15.08 12.38
C PHE A 273 -1.51 15.85 11.34
N ASP A 274 -1.87 17.09 11.61
CA ASP A 274 -2.63 17.96 10.70
C ASP A 274 -1.89 18.25 9.37
N GLN A 275 -0.56 18.10 9.36
CA GLN A 275 0.29 18.27 8.18
C GLN A 275 0.33 17.03 7.26
N ILE A 276 -0.26 15.90 7.69
CA ILE A 276 -0.29 14.67 6.86
C ILE A 276 -1.06 14.89 5.55
N GLY A 277 -2.13 15.70 5.57
CA GLY A 277 -2.91 16.01 4.37
C GLY A 277 -2.04 16.64 3.27
N ASP A 278 -1.21 17.59 3.65
CA ASP A 278 -0.28 18.26 2.75
C ASP A 278 0.75 17.29 2.17
N LEU A 279 1.13 16.27 2.95
CA LEU A 279 2.07 15.25 2.54
C LEU A 279 1.48 14.33 1.46
N PHE A 280 0.22 13.92 1.60
CA PHE A 280 -0.48 13.15 0.57
C PHE A 280 -0.67 13.96 -0.73
N ASP A 281 -0.97 15.24 -0.62
CA ASP A 281 -1.04 16.14 -1.79
C ASP A 281 0.33 16.30 -2.46
N ALA A 282 1.42 16.24 -1.69
CA ALA A 282 2.79 16.29 -2.18
C ALA A 282 3.22 15.01 -2.92
N PHE A 283 2.77 13.83 -2.48
CA PHE A 283 3.07 12.55 -3.16
C PHE A 283 2.20 12.27 -4.39
N GLY A 284 1.34 13.21 -4.77
CA GLY A 284 0.42 13.11 -5.92
C GLY A 284 -0.83 12.32 -5.53
N ARG A 285 -1.98 12.89 -5.82
CA ARG A 285 -3.24 12.15 -5.77
C ARG A 285 -3.18 11.06 -6.84
N PRO A 286 -3.49 9.80 -6.50
CA PRO A 286 -3.55 8.72 -7.48
C PRO A 286 -4.60 8.99 -8.57
#